data_d0409131b7a0f6dbf1c619883378536f
#
_entry.id   d0409131b7a0f6dbf1c619883378536f
#
_cell.length_a   1.000
_cell.length_b   1.000
_cell.length_c   1.000
_cell.angle_alpha   90.00
_cell.angle_beta   90.00
_cell.angle_gamma   90.00
#
_symmetry.space_group_name_H-M   'P 1'
#
loop_
_entity.id
_entity.type
_entity.pdbx_description
1 polymer ?
#
loop_
_entity_poly.entity_id
_entity_poly.type
_entity_poly.pdbx_seq_one_letter_code
_entity_poly.pdbx_strand_id
1 'polypeptide(L)'
;MYPYGLYMDRTFLLLIPAILLSMYASFKVSSTTKKYFKVRAMKGMTGQEVARRILDYNGLSSVPVRPVPGSLTDHYDPRGKTVSLSEEVFYGTSITSISVAAHECGHAIQDKESYAPMVFRSAIVPAVNFASSASWIIIMMGFFVSRQFLWLGILLFSATVIFQVVTLPVEFNASSRALKQLESLGIVGLDEHKESKKVLSAAALTYVAAALASILQLVRLALLARSDD
;
A
#
# COMPACT_ATOMS: atom_id res chain seq x y z
N MET A 1 -33.50 21.93 -27.18
CA MET A 1 -33.94 21.16 -26.01
C MET A 1 -33.30 19.79 -26.10
N TYR A 2 -32.09 19.61 -25.56
CA TYR A 2 -31.38 18.32 -25.60
C TYR A 2 -31.89 17.48 -24.45
N PRO A 3 -32.29 16.20 -24.69
CA PRO A 3 -32.73 15.33 -23.60
C PRO A 3 -31.52 15.04 -22.70
N TYR A 4 -31.66 15.31 -21.40
CA TYR A 4 -30.75 14.87 -20.37
C TYR A 4 -30.79 13.34 -20.24
N GLY A 5 -30.28 12.64 -21.25
CA GLY A 5 -29.91 11.25 -21.12
C GLY A 5 -28.62 11.20 -20.32
N LEU A 6 -28.52 10.32 -19.34
CA LEU A 6 -27.28 9.91 -18.68
C LEU A 6 -26.30 9.39 -19.75
N TYR A 7 -25.62 10.31 -20.45
CA TYR A 7 -24.47 9.96 -21.27
C TYR A 7 -23.38 9.54 -20.29
N MET A 8 -23.34 8.25 -20.01
CA MET A 8 -22.14 7.69 -19.41
C MET A 8 -20.98 8.03 -20.35
N ASP A 9 -20.13 8.95 -19.89
CA ASP A 9 -18.90 9.33 -20.58
C ASP A 9 -18.14 8.05 -20.96
N ARG A 10 -17.95 7.82 -22.26
CA ARG A 10 -17.31 6.60 -22.78
C ARG A 10 -15.92 6.39 -22.18
N THR A 11 -15.25 7.46 -21.74
CA THR A 11 -13.94 7.37 -21.08
C THR A 11 -14.05 6.69 -19.70
N PHE A 12 -15.25 6.62 -19.09
CA PHE A 12 -15.47 5.87 -17.86
C PHE A 12 -15.19 4.37 -18.02
N LEU A 13 -15.40 3.82 -19.22
CA LEU A 13 -15.11 2.41 -19.52
C LEU A 13 -13.63 2.07 -19.30
N LEU A 14 -12.73 3.05 -19.41
CA LEU A 14 -11.29 2.87 -19.11
C LEU A 14 -11.04 2.52 -17.64
N LEU A 15 -11.93 2.90 -16.73
CA LEU A 15 -11.77 2.62 -15.30
C LEU A 15 -12.23 1.21 -14.91
N ILE A 16 -13.03 0.54 -15.75
CA ILE A 16 -13.60 -0.79 -15.45
C ILE A 16 -12.50 -1.80 -15.07
N PRO A 17 -11.38 -1.95 -15.81
CA PRO A 17 -10.33 -2.89 -15.43
C PRO A 17 -9.74 -2.60 -14.05
N ALA A 18 -9.55 -1.32 -13.70
CA ALA A 18 -9.02 -0.93 -12.40
C ALA A 18 -10.04 -1.19 -11.28
N ILE A 19 -11.32 -0.93 -11.52
CA ILE A 19 -12.40 -1.21 -10.55
C ILE A 19 -12.47 -2.72 -10.28
N LEU A 20 -12.47 -3.55 -11.32
CA LEU A 20 -12.50 -5.00 -11.17
C LEU A 20 -11.27 -5.53 -10.44
N LEU A 21 -10.08 -5.02 -10.78
CA LEU A 21 -8.84 -5.39 -10.08
C LEU A 21 -8.87 -4.94 -8.61
N SER A 22 -9.37 -3.74 -8.30
CA SER A 22 -9.48 -3.23 -6.93
C SER A 22 -10.45 -4.07 -6.09
N MET A 23 -11.59 -4.45 -6.66
CA MET A 23 -12.55 -5.34 -6.02
C MET A 23 -11.93 -6.73 -5.77
N TYR A 24 -11.25 -7.30 -6.77
CA TYR A 24 -10.55 -8.57 -6.62
C TYR A 24 -9.44 -8.50 -5.57
N ALA A 25 -8.61 -7.45 -5.57
CA ALA A 25 -7.54 -7.26 -4.60
C ALA A 25 -8.08 -7.14 -3.17
N SER A 26 -9.13 -6.35 -2.97
CA SER A 26 -9.80 -6.19 -1.67
C SER A 26 -10.40 -7.50 -1.17
N PHE A 27 -11.08 -8.25 -2.03
CA PHE A 27 -11.60 -9.58 -1.70
C PHE A 27 -10.45 -10.54 -1.38
N LYS A 28 -9.40 -10.55 -2.19
CA LYS A 28 -8.25 -11.45 -2.04
C LYS A 28 -7.50 -11.20 -0.73
N VAL A 29 -7.20 -9.94 -0.38
CA VAL A 29 -6.53 -9.63 0.88
C VAL A 29 -7.40 -10.00 2.07
N SER A 30 -8.70 -9.61 2.08
CA SER A 30 -9.61 -9.94 3.16
C SER A 30 -9.79 -11.45 3.37
N SER A 31 -10.00 -12.20 2.29
CA SER A 31 -10.18 -13.66 2.38
C SER A 31 -8.90 -14.37 2.82
N THR A 32 -7.73 -13.92 2.30
CA THR A 32 -6.43 -14.52 2.64
C THR A 32 -6.06 -14.24 4.09
N THR A 33 -6.13 -12.98 4.54
CA THR A 33 -5.81 -12.62 5.93
C THR A 33 -6.73 -13.34 6.91
N LYS A 34 -8.05 -13.34 6.68
CA LYS A 34 -9.02 -14.06 7.52
C LYS A 34 -8.74 -15.58 7.58
N LYS A 35 -8.34 -16.17 6.46
CA LYS A 35 -7.96 -17.59 6.43
C LYS A 35 -6.74 -17.84 7.30
N TYR A 36 -5.68 -17.08 7.11
CA TYR A 36 -4.38 -17.31 7.75
C TYR A 36 -4.28 -16.72 9.17
N PHE A 37 -5.21 -15.89 9.61
CA PHE A 37 -5.39 -15.57 11.04
C PHE A 37 -5.83 -16.79 11.86
N LYS A 38 -6.51 -17.76 11.23
CA LYS A 38 -6.94 -19.01 11.87
C LYS A 38 -5.86 -20.10 11.86
N VAL A 39 -4.77 -19.92 11.13
CA VAL A 39 -3.68 -20.88 11.04
C VAL A 39 -2.58 -20.46 11.98
N ARG A 40 -2.40 -21.20 13.07
CA ARG A 40 -1.35 -20.96 14.05
C ARG A 40 0.01 -21.32 13.46
N ALA A 41 1.00 -20.46 13.62
CA ALA A 41 2.38 -20.74 13.28
C ALA A 41 2.98 -21.80 14.21
N MET A 42 3.79 -22.71 13.65
CA MET A 42 4.33 -23.88 14.38
C MET A 42 5.15 -23.49 15.61
N LYS A 43 5.94 -22.42 15.53
CA LYS A 43 6.73 -21.94 16.67
C LYS A 43 5.92 -21.21 17.72
N GLY A 44 4.66 -20.86 17.45
CA GLY A 44 3.78 -20.19 18.37
C GLY A 44 4.26 -18.80 18.81
N MET A 45 5.20 -18.18 18.09
CA MET A 45 5.66 -16.83 18.36
C MET A 45 4.58 -15.81 18.03
N THR A 46 4.42 -14.80 18.87
CA THR A 46 3.54 -13.65 18.61
C THR A 46 4.17 -12.72 17.55
N GLY A 47 3.33 -11.87 16.92
CA GLY A 47 3.85 -10.85 15.99
C GLY A 47 4.87 -9.92 16.66
N GLN A 48 4.65 -9.54 17.94
CA GLN A 48 5.61 -8.77 18.72
C GLN A 48 6.97 -9.48 18.85
N GLU A 49 6.97 -10.75 19.21
CA GLU A 49 8.21 -11.55 19.37
C GLU A 49 8.95 -11.71 18.05
N VAL A 50 8.21 -11.93 16.95
CA VAL A 50 8.78 -11.99 15.60
C VAL A 50 9.37 -10.65 15.19
N ALA A 51 8.64 -9.54 15.39
CA ALA A 51 9.15 -8.21 15.09
C ALA A 51 10.42 -7.91 15.90
N ARG A 52 10.40 -8.17 17.21
CA ARG A 52 11.57 -7.94 18.07
C ARG A 52 12.77 -8.75 17.60
N ARG A 53 12.59 -10.03 17.30
CA ARG A 53 13.66 -10.91 16.83
C ARG A 53 14.26 -10.45 15.49
N ILE A 54 13.42 -10.02 14.54
CA ILE A 54 13.90 -9.50 13.24
C ILE A 54 14.66 -8.19 13.44
N LEU A 55 14.12 -7.27 14.23
CA LEU A 55 14.75 -5.97 14.49
C LEU A 55 16.09 -6.13 15.21
N ASP A 56 16.18 -6.98 16.23
CA ASP A 56 17.41 -7.23 16.97
C ASP A 56 18.49 -7.84 16.08
N TYR A 57 18.13 -8.83 15.28
CA TYR A 57 19.05 -9.46 14.33
C TYR A 57 19.62 -8.46 13.31
N ASN A 58 18.84 -7.47 12.92
CA ASN A 58 19.26 -6.44 11.97
C ASN A 58 19.88 -5.20 12.66
N GLY A 59 20.21 -5.26 13.97
CA GLY A 59 20.81 -4.13 14.72
C GLY A 59 19.88 -2.93 14.86
N LEU A 60 18.59 -3.18 14.98
CA LEU A 60 17.50 -2.20 15.21
C LEU A 60 16.87 -2.39 16.60
N SER A 61 17.67 -2.77 17.61
CA SER A 61 17.21 -3.03 18.98
C SER A 61 16.55 -1.81 19.65
N SER A 62 16.92 -0.60 19.23
CA SER A 62 16.33 0.65 19.73
C SER A 62 14.95 0.97 19.14
N VAL A 63 14.52 0.28 18.06
CA VAL A 63 13.21 0.50 17.45
C VAL A 63 12.12 -0.16 18.32
N PRO A 64 11.21 0.61 18.93
CA PRO A 64 10.15 0.03 19.74
C PRO A 64 9.11 -0.66 18.87
N VAL A 65 8.50 -1.73 19.44
CA VAL A 65 7.33 -2.41 18.85
C VAL A 65 6.16 -2.16 19.80
N ARG A 66 5.07 -1.56 19.29
CA ARG A 66 3.93 -1.12 20.09
C ARG A 66 2.61 -1.65 19.53
N PRO A 67 1.64 -2.00 20.38
CA PRO A 67 0.29 -2.28 19.92
C PRO A 67 -0.44 -0.98 19.56
N VAL A 68 -1.30 -1.05 18.56
CA VAL A 68 -2.20 0.04 18.15
C VAL A 68 -3.62 -0.50 17.97
N PRO A 69 -4.66 0.30 18.27
CA PRO A 69 -6.04 -0.12 18.08
C PRO A 69 -6.39 -0.24 16.59
N GLY A 70 -7.44 -1.03 16.30
CA GLY A 70 -7.94 -1.26 14.95
C GLY A 70 -7.51 -2.60 14.38
N SER A 71 -7.94 -2.89 13.15
CA SER A 71 -7.58 -4.09 12.40
C SER A 71 -6.85 -3.68 11.13
N LEU A 72 -5.73 -4.32 10.83
CA LEU A 72 -4.87 -3.98 9.70
C LEU A 72 -4.39 -2.50 9.72
N THR A 73 -4.13 -1.99 10.92
CA THR A 73 -3.56 -0.66 11.14
C THR A 73 -2.05 -0.71 11.34
N ASP A 74 -1.48 -1.85 11.05
CA ASP A 74 -0.05 -2.13 11.15
C ASP A 74 0.76 -1.18 10.26
N HIS A 75 1.84 -0.63 10.80
CA HIS A 75 2.73 0.25 10.05
C HIS A 75 4.08 0.45 10.72
N TYR A 76 5.10 0.74 9.93
CA TYR A 76 6.34 1.34 10.38
C TYR A 76 6.29 2.85 10.20
N ASP A 77 6.56 3.60 11.27
CA ASP A 77 6.73 5.05 11.21
C ASP A 77 8.22 5.42 11.05
N PRO A 78 8.65 5.92 9.86
CA PRO A 78 10.05 6.27 9.63
C PRO A 78 10.47 7.55 10.36
N ARG A 79 9.52 8.39 10.83
CA ARG A 79 9.83 9.60 11.60
C ARG A 79 10.04 9.26 13.07
N GLY A 80 9.11 8.51 13.65
CA GLY A 80 9.16 8.05 15.04
C GLY A 80 10.04 6.81 15.23
N LYS A 81 10.56 6.20 14.14
CA LYS A 81 11.33 4.95 14.18
C LYS A 81 10.65 3.88 15.02
N THR A 82 9.37 3.63 14.75
CA THR A 82 8.52 2.73 15.56
C THR A 82 7.78 1.76 14.67
N VAL A 83 7.76 0.49 15.04
CA VAL A 83 6.87 -0.52 14.47
C VAL A 83 5.60 -0.56 15.31
N SER A 84 4.46 -0.25 14.70
CA SER A 84 3.13 -0.28 15.31
C SER A 84 2.37 -1.45 14.72
N LEU A 85 1.84 -2.33 15.56
CA LEU A 85 1.10 -3.52 15.17
C LEU A 85 -0.31 -3.48 15.76
N SER A 86 -1.31 -3.82 14.97
CA SER A 86 -2.68 -4.00 15.47
C SER A 86 -2.71 -5.07 16.56
N GLU A 87 -3.62 -4.96 17.53
CA GLU A 87 -3.66 -5.90 18.67
C GLU A 87 -3.74 -7.36 18.23
N GLU A 88 -4.51 -7.65 17.18
CA GLU A 88 -4.63 -9.00 16.61
C GLU A 88 -3.30 -9.51 16.03
N VAL A 89 -2.48 -8.64 15.46
CA VAL A 89 -1.14 -8.96 14.97
C VAL A 89 -0.14 -9.01 16.12
N PHE A 90 -0.17 -8.04 17.03
CA PHE A 90 0.80 -7.90 18.10
C PHE A 90 0.80 -9.13 19.03
N TYR A 91 -0.37 -9.54 19.51
CA TYR A 91 -0.54 -10.69 20.42
C TYR A 91 -0.79 -12.01 19.68
N GLY A 92 -1.13 -11.96 18.41
CA GLY A 92 -1.47 -13.15 17.60
C GLY A 92 -0.26 -14.00 17.25
N THR A 93 -0.49 -15.31 17.17
CA THR A 93 0.52 -16.34 16.82
C THR A 93 0.24 -16.99 15.47
N SER A 94 -0.58 -16.34 14.63
CA SER A 94 -1.01 -16.87 13.34
C SER A 94 0.01 -16.58 12.23
N ILE A 95 -0.11 -17.28 11.11
CA ILE A 95 0.68 -17.01 9.88
C ILE A 95 0.49 -15.55 9.44
N THR A 96 -0.73 -15.00 9.50
CA THR A 96 -0.97 -13.59 9.18
C THR A 96 -0.23 -12.68 10.14
N SER A 97 -0.33 -12.92 11.47
CA SER A 97 0.30 -12.08 12.49
C SER A 97 1.82 -12.00 12.31
N ILE A 98 2.48 -13.14 12.14
CA ILE A 98 3.95 -13.16 11.94
C ILE A 98 4.38 -12.57 10.60
N SER A 99 3.57 -12.76 9.54
CA SER A 99 3.88 -12.22 8.21
C SER A 99 3.76 -10.70 8.16
N VAL A 100 2.70 -10.13 8.74
CA VAL A 100 2.49 -8.68 8.82
C VAL A 100 3.56 -8.03 9.70
N ALA A 101 3.84 -8.59 10.88
CA ALA A 101 4.90 -8.09 11.74
C ALA A 101 6.27 -8.08 11.06
N ALA A 102 6.59 -9.14 10.31
CA ALA A 102 7.82 -9.20 9.51
C ALA A 102 7.85 -8.16 8.38
N HIS A 103 6.70 -7.86 7.76
CA HIS A 103 6.59 -6.84 6.72
C HIS A 103 6.94 -5.45 7.25
N GLU A 104 6.38 -5.06 8.40
CA GLU A 104 6.68 -3.78 9.03
C GLU A 104 8.17 -3.67 9.44
N CYS A 105 8.77 -4.78 9.86
CA CYS A 105 10.22 -4.85 10.06
C CYS A 105 10.99 -4.72 8.74
N GLY A 106 10.42 -5.20 7.62
CA GLY A 106 10.98 -4.98 6.29
C GLY A 106 11.14 -3.50 5.96
N HIS A 107 10.14 -2.67 6.30
CA HIS A 107 10.22 -1.21 6.18
C HIS A 107 11.27 -0.59 7.11
N ALA A 108 11.37 -1.07 8.35
CA ALA A 108 12.41 -0.60 9.27
C ALA A 108 13.83 -0.90 8.75
N ILE A 109 14.03 -2.06 8.11
CA ILE A 109 15.31 -2.43 7.48
C ILE A 109 15.57 -1.55 6.24
N GLN A 110 14.57 -1.28 5.41
CA GLN A 110 14.67 -0.36 4.27
C GLN A 110 15.14 1.03 4.71
N ASP A 111 14.54 1.54 5.77
CA ASP A 111 14.87 2.86 6.33
C ASP A 111 16.30 2.90 6.88
N LYS A 112 16.72 1.86 7.62
CA LYS A 112 18.11 1.72 8.09
C LYS A 112 19.11 1.73 6.93
N GLU A 113 18.81 1.02 5.85
CA GLU A 113 19.67 0.89 4.68
C GLU A 113 19.54 2.07 3.70
N SER A 114 18.72 3.06 4.02
CA SER A 114 18.45 4.21 3.14
C SER A 114 18.00 3.75 1.74
N TYR A 115 17.10 2.76 1.67
CA TYR A 115 16.60 2.22 0.40
C TYR A 115 16.01 3.34 -0.47
N ALA A 116 16.65 3.63 -1.60
CA ALA A 116 16.38 4.82 -2.40
C ALA A 116 14.90 5.05 -2.76
N PRO A 117 14.10 4.02 -3.17
CA PRO A 117 12.66 4.23 -3.41
C PRO A 117 11.89 4.64 -2.15
N MET A 118 12.24 4.13 -0.96
CA MET A 118 11.59 4.51 0.29
C MET A 118 11.96 5.94 0.70
N VAL A 119 13.24 6.32 0.56
CA VAL A 119 13.71 7.69 0.83
C VAL A 119 12.98 8.68 -0.08
N PHE A 120 12.93 8.39 -1.39
CA PHE A 120 12.23 9.23 -2.36
C PHE A 120 10.73 9.31 -2.05
N ARG A 121 10.05 8.16 -1.81
CA ARG A 121 8.64 8.12 -1.41
C ARG A 121 8.39 9.03 -0.20
N SER A 122 9.20 8.91 0.85
CA SER A 122 9.05 9.68 2.09
C SER A 122 9.26 11.18 1.87
N ALA A 123 10.20 11.56 1.01
CA ALA A 123 10.49 12.96 0.70
C ALA A 123 9.34 13.64 -0.07
N ILE A 124 8.64 12.93 -0.97
CA ILE A 124 7.56 13.50 -1.77
C ILE A 124 6.20 13.53 -1.06
N VAL A 125 6.00 12.80 0.06
CA VAL A 125 4.71 12.72 0.79
C VAL A 125 4.08 14.09 1.06
N PRO A 126 4.78 15.11 1.61
CA PRO A 126 4.15 16.41 1.88
C PRO A 126 3.63 17.10 0.61
N ALA A 127 4.43 17.07 -0.47
CA ALA A 127 4.05 17.63 -1.76
C ALA A 127 2.87 16.89 -2.40
N VAL A 128 2.87 15.55 -2.33
CA VAL A 128 1.78 14.70 -2.84
C VAL A 128 0.48 14.93 -2.07
N ASN A 129 0.53 15.06 -0.74
CA ASN A 129 -0.66 15.33 0.08
C ASN A 129 -1.30 16.67 -0.30
N PHE A 130 -0.49 17.71 -0.49
CA PHE A 130 -0.98 19.00 -0.97
C PHE A 130 -1.57 18.89 -2.39
N ALA A 131 -0.80 18.31 -3.32
CA ALA A 131 -1.19 18.20 -4.72
C ALA A 131 -2.46 17.35 -4.91
N SER A 132 -2.59 16.22 -4.20
CA SER A 132 -3.77 15.37 -4.29
C SER A 132 -5.04 16.05 -3.77
N SER A 133 -4.94 16.78 -2.66
CA SER A 133 -6.08 17.54 -2.10
C SER A 133 -6.50 18.69 -3.01
N ALA A 134 -5.53 19.44 -3.54
CA ALA A 134 -5.78 20.57 -4.42
C ALA A 134 -6.26 20.14 -5.81
N SER A 135 -5.78 18.99 -6.33
CA SER A 135 -6.06 18.54 -7.70
C SER A 135 -7.56 18.42 -7.98
N TRP A 136 -8.33 17.83 -7.06
CA TRP A 136 -9.76 17.62 -7.25
C TRP A 136 -10.56 18.93 -7.31
N ILE A 137 -10.21 19.88 -6.45
CA ILE A 137 -10.83 21.22 -6.46
C ILE A 137 -10.52 21.93 -7.78
N ILE A 138 -9.26 21.88 -8.22
CA ILE A 138 -8.81 22.54 -9.43
C ILE A 138 -9.40 21.86 -10.69
N ILE A 139 -9.52 20.52 -10.71
CA ILE A 139 -10.20 19.79 -11.78
C ILE A 139 -11.66 20.21 -11.87
N MET A 140 -12.38 20.32 -10.74
CA MET A 140 -13.74 20.80 -10.72
C MET A 140 -13.86 22.24 -11.24
N MET A 141 -12.95 23.13 -10.86
CA MET A 141 -12.89 24.47 -11.46
C MET A 141 -12.64 24.40 -12.98
N GLY A 142 -11.89 23.41 -13.45
CA GLY A 142 -11.63 23.17 -14.86
C GLY A 142 -12.88 22.92 -15.68
N PHE A 143 -13.87 22.23 -15.12
CA PHE A 143 -15.16 21.95 -15.79
C PHE A 143 -16.12 23.15 -15.78
N PHE A 144 -16.03 24.05 -14.80
CA PHE A 144 -17.00 25.15 -14.64
C PHE A 144 -16.48 26.53 -14.99
N VAL A 145 -15.16 26.78 -14.92
CA VAL A 145 -14.57 28.10 -15.06
C VAL A 145 -13.71 28.23 -16.30
N SER A 146 -12.67 27.39 -16.42
CA SER A 146 -11.75 27.47 -17.55
C SER A 146 -10.93 26.20 -17.69
N ARG A 147 -10.77 25.75 -18.93
CA ARG A 147 -9.97 24.58 -19.30
C ARG A 147 -8.53 24.60 -18.80
N GLN A 148 -7.96 25.77 -18.61
CA GLN A 148 -6.60 25.91 -18.05
C GLN A 148 -6.50 25.32 -16.64
N PHE A 149 -7.55 25.44 -15.83
CA PHE A 149 -7.62 24.79 -14.52
C PHE A 149 -7.69 23.27 -14.63
N LEU A 150 -8.34 22.72 -15.68
CA LEU A 150 -8.37 21.28 -15.88
C LEU A 150 -6.97 20.73 -16.10
N TRP A 151 -6.17 21.34 -16.97
CA TRP A 151 -4.78 20.96 -17.20
C TRP A 151 -3.90 21.10 -15.95
N LEU A 152 -4.09 22.19 -15.19
CA LEU A 152 -3.38 22.38 -13.93
C LEU A 152 -3.76 21.27 -12.91
N GLY A 153 -5.02 20.93 -12.81
CA GLY A 153 -5.49 19.86 -11.94
C GLY A 153 -4.95 18.48 -12.34
N ILE A 154 -4.87 18.18 -13.65
CA ILE A 154 -4.24 16.96 -14.19
C ILE A 154 -2.75 16.92 -13.84
N LEU A 155 -2.04 18.03 -13.96
CA LEU A 155 -0.63 18.12 -13.56
C LEU A 155 -0.45 17.82 -12.07
N LEU A 156 -1.28 18.41 -11.21
CA LEU A 156 -1.24 18.12 -9.77
C LEU A 156 -1.60 16.66 -9.47
N PHE A 157 -2.60 16.10 -10.15
CA PHE A 157 -2.99 14.70 -9.97
C PHE A 157 -1.87 13.73 -10.40
N SER A 158 -1.01 14.12 -11.34
CA SER A 158 0.14 13.29 -11.75
C SER A 158 1.10 12.99 -10.59
N ALA A 159 1.19 13.86 -9.59
CA ALA A 159 1.98 13.62 -8.38
C ALA A 159 1.45 12.40 -7.60
N THR A 160 0.13 12.21 -7.55
CA THR A 160 -0.50 11.00 -6.96
C THR A 160 -0.11 9.75 -7.72
N VAL A 161 -0.09 9.80 -9.07
CA VAL A 161 0.31 8.66 -9.89
C VAL A 161 1.78 8.30 -9.63
N ILE A 162 2.68 9.29 -9.61
CA ILE A 162 4.09 9.08 -9.30
C ILE A 162 4.24 8.41 -7.93
N PHE A 163 3.52 8.90 -6.92
CA PHE A 163 3.55 8.32 -5.57
C PHE A 163 3.12 6.85 -5.56
N GLN A 164 2.02 6.51 -6.23
CA GLN A 164 1.54 5.13 -6.32
C GLN A 164 2.55 4.21 -7.02
N VAL A 165 3.15 4.66 -8.12
CA VAL A 165 4.16 3.89 -8.87
C VAL A 165 5.42 3.67 -8.03
N VAL A 166 5.92 4.71 -7.34
CA VAL A 166 7.11 4.62 -6.47
C VAL A 166 6.84 3.75 -5.23
N THR A 167 5.60 3.68 -4.77
CA THR A 167 5.22 2.83 -3.65
C THR A 167 5.37 1.34 -3.99
N LEU A 168 5.15 0.91 -5.24
CA LEU A 168 5.25 -0.51 -5.63
C LEU A 168 6.60 -1.16 -5.29
N PRO A 169 7.76 -0.63 -5.73
CA PRO A 169 9.05 -1.22 -5.37
C PRO A 169 9.32 -1.21 -3.86
N VAL A 170 8.81 -0.24 -3.12
CA VAL A 170 8.94 -0.20 -1.65
C VAL A 170 8.21 -1.39 -1.02
N GLU A 171 6.96 -1.61 -1.38
CA GLU A 171 6.11 -2.67 -0.82
C GLU A 171 6.57 -4.08 -1.22
N PHE A 172 6.94 -4.27 -2.49
CA PHE A 172 7.49 -5.55 -2.94
C PHE A 172 8.82 -5.88 -2.26
N ASN A 173 9.70 -4.89 -2.09
CA ASN A 173 10.98 -5.09 -1.43
C ASN A 173 10.80 -5.36 0.08
N ALA A 174 9.89 -4.65 0.78
CA ALA A 174 9.57 -4.92 2.18
C ALA A 174 9.04 -6.35 2.37
N SER A 175 8.11 -6.79 1.51
CA SER A 175 7.59 -8.16 1.53
C SER A 175 8.66 -9.22 1.26
N SER A 176 9.56 -8.96 0.31
CA SER A 176 10.69 -9.85 0.01
C SER A 176 11.64 -9.97 1.20
N ARG A 177 11.97 -8.84 1.85
CA ARG A 177 12.79 -8.81 3.07
C ARG A 177 12.11 -9.58 4.20
N ALA A 178 10.81 -9.38 4.41
CA ALA A 178 10.03 -10.10 5.41
C ALA A 178 10.15 -11.62 5.25
N LEU A 179 9.92 -12.13 4.04
CA LEU A 179 10.03 -13.56 3.74
C LEU A 179 11.44 -14.09 3.99
N LYS A 180 12.46 -13.35 3.55
CA LYS A 180 13.85 -13.72 3.79
C LYS A 180 14.20 -13.76 5.29
N GLN A 181 13.73 -12.79 6.08
CA GLN A 181 13.96 -12.77 7.53
C GLN A 181 13.23 -13.92 8.23
N LEU A 182 11.97 -14.18 7.89
CA LEU A 182 11.20 -15.30 8.46
C LEU A 182 11.90 -16.64 8.22
N GLU A 183 12.46 -16.86 7.02
CA GLU A 183 13.18 -18.07 6.65
C GLU A 183 14.55 -18.15 7.30
N SER A 184 15.40 -17.12 7.17
CA SER A 184 16.80 -17.11 7.64
C SER A 184 16.92 -17.21 9.15
N LEU A 185 15.94 -16.67 9.90
CA LEU A 185 15.87 -16.80 11.36
C LEU A 185 15.15 -18.10 11.80
N GLY A 186 14.77 -18.93 10.83
CA GLY A 186 14.05 -20.18 11.05
C GLY A 186 12.71 -19.96 11.80
N ILE A 187 12.07 -18.81 11.64
CA ILE A 187 10.77 -18.51 12.27
C ILE A 187 9.67 -19.36 11.63
N VAL A 188 9.76 -19.56 10.32
CA VAL A 188 8.83 -20.37 9.52
C VAL A 188 9.53 -21.57 8.87
N GLY A 189 8.80 -22.67 8.71
CA GLY A 189 9.18 -23.79 7.88
C GLY A 189 8.81 -23.57 6.40
N LEU A 190 9.13 -24.54 5.54
CA LEU A 190 8.92 -24.43 4.09
C LEU A 190 7.46 -24.18 3.70
N ASP A 191 6.49 -24.84 4.36
CA ASP A 191 5.08 -24.68 4.03
C ASP A 191 4.52 -23.35 4.57
N GLU A 192 4.91 -22.98 5.77
CA GLU A 192 4.57 -21.68 6.36
C GLU A 192 5.16 -20.51 5.57
N HIS A 193 6.36 -20.68 4.99
CA HIS A 193 6.95 -19.69 4.08
C HIS A 193 6.05 -19.47 2.84
N LYS A 194 5.51 -20.54 2.25
CA LYS A 194 4.56 -20.44 1.13
C LYS A 194 3.26 -19.74 1.56
N GLU A 195 2.79 -20.01 2.76
CA GLU A 195 1.58 -19.38 3.32
C GLU A 195 1.81 -17.89 3.61
N SER A 196 2.92 -17.54 4.25
CA SER A 196 3.35 -16.14 4.47
C SER A 196 3.47 -15.38 3.15
N LYS A 197 4.04 -16.01 2.10
CA LYS A 197 4.09 -15.44 0.76
C LYS A 197 2.70 -15.16 0.19
N LYS A 198 1.71 -16.04 0.42
CA LYS A 198 0.32 -15.80 -0.02
C LYS A 198 -0.30 -14.58 0.69
N VAL A 199 -0.06 -14.42 2.00
CA VAL A 199 -0.53 -13.26 2.77
C VAL A 199 0.08 -11.98 2.21
N LEU A 200 1.40 -11.91 2.10
CA LEU A 200 2.10 -10.71 1.63
C LEU A 200 1.82 -10.38 0.16
N SER A 201 1.69 -11.40 -0.70
CA SER A 201 1.32 -11.19 -2.11
C SER A 201 -0.10 -10.68 -2.27
N ALA A 202 -1.03 -11.12 -1.42
CA ALA A 202 -2.40 -10.60 -1.43
C ALA A 202 -2.45 -9.13 -1.03
N ALA A 203 -1.66 -8.73 -0.01
CA ALA A 203 -1.51 -7.32 0.37
C ALA A 203 -0.87 -6.48 -0.75
N ALA A 204 0.21 -6.97 -1.36
CA ALA A 204 0.90 -6.28 -2.45
C ALA A 204 -0.01 -6.00 -3.67
N LEU A 205 -0.99 -6.87 -3.94
CA LEU A 205 -1.94 -6.69 -5.03
C LEU A 205 -2.81 -5.43 -4.87
N THR A 206 -3.06 -4.97 -3.66
CA THR A 206 -3.82 -3.73 -3.42
C THR A 206 -3.06 -2.49 -3.91
N TYR A 207 -1.74 -2.47 -3.77
CA TYR A 207 -0.89 -1.40 -4.29
C TYR A 207 -0.84 -1.41 -5.83
N VAL A 208 -0.82 -2.60 -6.44
CA VAL A 208 -0.91 -2.73 -7.92
C VAL A 208 -2.24 -2.18 -8.41
N ALA A 209 -3.34 -2.53 -7.74
CA ALA A 209 -4.67 -2.04 -8.10
C ALA A 209 -4.78 -0.50 -7.96
N ALA A 210 -4.23 0.07 -6.87
CA ALA A 210 -4.22 1.52 -6.65
C ALA A 210 -3.37 2.26 -7.71
N ALA A 211 -2.20 1.73 -8.07
CA ALA A 211 -1.36 2.29 -9.12
C ALA A 211 -2.08 2.25 -10.49
N LEU A 212 -2.68 1.12 -10.85
CA LEU A 212 -3.44 1.00 -12.09
C LEU A 212 -4.62 1.99 -12.12
N ALA A 213 -5.38 2.08 -11.02
CA ALA A 213 -6.52 2.99 -10.92
C ALA A 213 -6.09 4.45 -11.10
N SER A 214 -4.99 4.87 -10.47
CA SER A 214 -4.48 6.23 -10.60
C SER A 214 -3.98 6.53 -12.03
N ILE A 215 -3.31 5.59 -12.68
CA ILE A 215 -2.85 5.74 -14.07
C ILE A 215 -4.04 5.87 -15.03
N LEU A 216 -5.02 4.96 -14.93
CA LEU A 216 -6.20 5.01 -15.81
C LEU A 216 -7.06 6.25 -15.57
N GLN A 217 -7.16 6.73 -14.32
CA GLN A 217 -7.82 7.99 -14.01
C GLN A 217 -7.07 9.17 -14.63
N LEU A 218 -5.74 9.21 -14.59
CA LEU A 218 -4.94 10.26 -15.22
C LEU A 218 -5.17 10.27 -16.75
N VAL A 219 -5.12 9.10 -17.38
CA VAL A 219 -5.39 8.96 -18.83
C VAL A 219 -6.80 9.45 -19.16
N ARG A 220 -7.81 9.04 -18.37
CA ARG A 220 -9.19 9.50 -18.54
C ARG A 220 -9.31 11.01 -18.48
N LEU A 221 -8.74 11.64 -17.45
CA LEU A 221 -8.76 13.11 -17.30
C LEU A 221 -8.09 13.82 -18.49
N ALA A 222 -6.97 13.28 -18.97
CA ALA A 222 -6.28 13.82 -20.14
C ALA A 222 -7.11 13.70 -21.43
N LEU A 223 -7.87 12.61 -21.59
CA LEU A 223 -8.79 12.44 -22.73
C LEU A 223 -9.95 13.41 -22.65
N LEU A 224 -10.55 13.58 -21.47
CA LEU A 224 -11.61 14.56 -21.25
C LEU A 224 -11.13 15.99 -21.54
N ALA A 225 -9.90 16.32 -21.13
CA ALA A 225 -9.33 17.64 -21.44
C ALA A 225 -9.07 17.87 -22.93
N ARG A 226 -8.98 16.83 -23.76
CA ARG A 226 -8.78 16.92 -25.22
C ARG A 226 -10.09 16.86 -26.02
N SER A 227 -11.14 16.21 -25.51
CA SER A 227 -12.35 15.93 -26.28
C SER A 227 -13.24 17.14 -26.52
N ASP A 228 -12.97 18.27 -25.87
CA ASP A 228 -13.70 19.51 -26.04
C ASP A 228 -13.02 20.49 -27.02
N ASP A 229 -12.05 20.01 -27.83
CA ASP A 229 -11.52 20.69 -29.01
C ASP A 229 -12.26 20.19 -30.23
#